data_c7a2b8c2e4e3f4e12d313467f62fe183
#
_entry.id   c7a2b8c2e4e3f4e12d313467f62fe183
#
_cell.length_a   1.000
_cell.length_b   1.000
_cell.length_c   1.000
_cell.angle_alpha   90.00
_cell.angle_beta   90.00
_cell.angle_gamma   90.00
#
_symmetry.space_group_name_H-M   'P 1'
#
loop_
_entity.id
_entity.type
_entity.pdbx_description
1 polymer ?
#
loop_
_entity_poly.entity_id
_entity_poly.type
_entity_poly.pdbx_seq_one_letter_code
_entity_poly.pdbx_strand_id
1 'polypeptide(L)'
;MPGLIDVHHHFMSQAYLDAVGVERAASPGSAGHVEPWSAQQSLEFMDMAGIEAAVISVSAPGIDMGTPRKTAELARRCNEEQAGMVKEHPRRFGSLAILPLPDIDAALREIEHAFGALKADGVVMMSNYGGEYIGSDKFWPVFEDLNRRKAMAFFHPVAPEGFRGFPGVSLSTMEFPFDTARAIMSMLYFGTPEKFPNVKMVFSHAGGAMPYLAGRTAVLSQRNKDFKLSGEKLLPAMRNFYYDVTQSLSAPTFAALRALAPMEHLLFGSDCPFAKEPQVRAVLGELDRLALPPAARGLLERGNALKLFPRLDR
;
A
#
# COMPACT_ATOMS: atom_id res chain seq x y z
N MET A 1 -13.21 -22.90 6.20
CA MET A 1 -13.17 -22.01 5.02
C MET A 1 -11.71 -21.64 4.81
N PRO A 2 -11.24 -21.43 3.58
CA PRO A 2 -9.89 -20.90 3.36
C PRO A 2 -9.74 -19.56 4.10
N GLY A 3 -8.56 -19.30 4.67
CA GLY A 3 -8.31 -18.08 5.44
C GLY A 3 -8.16 -16.82 4.58
N LEU A 4 -8.16 -15.66 5.24
CA LEU A 4 -7.94 -14.36 4.60
C LEU A 4 -6.50 -14.24 4.08
N ILE A 5 -6.30 -13.50 2.99
CA ILE A 5 -4.97 -13.04 2.58
C ILE A 5 -4.90 -11.52 2.78
N ASP A 6 -4.02 -11.11 3.67
CA ASP A 6 -3.81 -9.73 4.08
C ASP A 6 -2.71 -9.09 3.21
N VAL A 7 -3.07 -8.10 2.39
CA VAL A 7 -2.10 -7.41 1.53
C VAL A 7 -1.57 -6.13 2.13
N HIS A 8 -2.06 -5.73 3.32
CA HIS A 8 -1.67 -4.52 4.01
C HIS A 8 -1.26 -4.85 5.46
N HIS A 9 -0.05 -5.39 5.58
CA HIS A 9 0.55 -5.84 6.83
C HIS A 9 1.95 -5.26 6.95
N HIS A 10 2.26 -4.61 8.08
CA HIS A 10 3.50 -3.86 8.17
C HIS A 10 4.63 -4.64 8.82
N PHE A 11 5.82 -4.40 8.28
CA PHE A 11 7.10 -4.87 8.78
C PHE A 11 7.76 -3.77 9.61
N MET A 12 8.02 -4.05 10.88
CA MET A 12 8.58 -3.09 11.84
C MET A 12 9.69 -3.74 12.66
N SER A 13 10.74 -4.26 12.01
CA SER A 13 11.84 -4.91 12.70
C SER A 13 12.55 -3.96 13.67
N GLN A 14 13.24 -4.53 14.67
CA GLN A 14 14.02 -3.74 15.62
C GLN A 14 15.06 -2.87 14.89
N ALA A 15 15.68 -3.40 13.84
CA ALA A 15 16.65 -2.67 13.05
C ALA A 15 16.06 -1.46 12.31
N TYR A 16 14.83 -1.58 11.82
CA TYR A 16 14.09 -0.46 11.25
C TYR A 16 13.78 0.60 12.33
N LEU A 17 13.29 0.17 13.49
CA LEU A 17 12.95 1.06 14.61
C LEU A 17 14.18 1.77 15.17
N ASP A 18 15.32 1.10 15.28
CA ASP A 18 16.60 1.69 15.72
C ASP A 18 17.10 2.76 14.73
N ALA A 19 16.91 2.53 13.44
CA ALA A 19 17.36 3.45 12.40
C ALA A 19 16.44 4.68 12.27
N VAL A 20 15.13 4.46 12.21
CA VAL A 20 14.13 5.52 11.96
C VAL A 20 13.75 6.27 13.24
N GLY A 21 13.82 5.60 14.39
CA GLY A 21 13.35 6.07 15.67
C GLY A 21 11.89 5.71 15.94
N VAL A 22 11.60 5.23 17.14
CA VAL A 22 10.27 4.76 17.55
C VAL A 22 9.21 5.86 17.39
N GLU A 23 9.55 7.10 17.76
CA GLU A 23 8.62 8.24 17.64
C GLU A 23 8.25 8.57 16.18
N ARG A 24 9.20 8.42 15.25
CA ARG A 24 8.94 8.59 13.81
C ARG A 24 8.14 7.43 13.22
N ALA A 25 8.43 6.21 13.66
CA ALA A 25 7.75 5.00 13.21
C ALA A 25 6.33 4.90 13.78
N ALA A 26 6.09 5.44 14.97
CA ALA A 26 4.75 5.62 15.49
C ALA A 26 4.03 6.64 14.61
N SER A 27 2.89 6.27 14.03
CA SER A 27 2.07 7.23 13.28
C SER A 27 1.85 8.49 14.12
N PRO A 28 2.14 9.70 13.61
CA PRO A 28 1.88 10.94 14.34
C PRO A 28 0.41 10.98 14.82
N GLY A 29 0.22 11.02 16.15
CA GLY A 29 -1.10 10.95 16.79
C GLY A 29 -1.41 9.63 17.50
N SER A 30 -0.67 8.55 17.27
CA SER A 30 -0.65 7.39 18.16
C SER A 30 0.34 7.73 19.26
N ALA A 31 -0.05 8.20 20.40
CA ALA A 31 0.72 8.53 21.64
C ALA A 31 2.24 8.18 21.68
N GLY A 32 2.94 8.16 20.55
CA GLY A 32 4.37 7.85 20.41
C GLY A 32 4.76 6.41 20.79
N HIS A 33 3.80 5.50 20.90
CA HIS A 33 4.07 4.13 21.32
C HIS A 33 3.91 3.16 20.14
N VAL A 34 5.02 2.51 19.77
CA VAL A 34 5.03 1.33 18.90
C VAL A 34 5.24 0.13 19.81
N GLU A 35 4.30 -0.81 19.81
CA GLU A 35 4.49 -2.07 20.50
C GLU A 35 5.72 -2.80 19.91
N PRO A 36 6.48 -3.55 20.71
CA PRO A 36 7.50 -4.44 20.17
C PRO A 36 6.89 -5.30 19.06
N TRP A 37 7.58 -5.38 17.93
CA TRP A 37 7.12 -6.15 16.78
C TRP A 37 8.07 -7.31 16.51
N SER A 38 7.51 -8.46 16.16
CA SER A 38 8.26 -9.64 15.72
C SER A 38 7.45 -10.47 14.74
N ALA A 39 8.11 -11.35 14.00
CA ALA A 39 7.45 -12.32 13.14
C ALA A 39 6.46 -13.19 13.93
N GLN A 40 6.83 -13.58 15.15
CA GLN A 40 5.98 -14.40 16.02
C GLN A 40 4.68 -13.65 16.41
N GLN A 41 4.78 -12.38 16.79
CA GLN A 41 3.59 -11.57 17.10
C GLN A 41 2.69 -11.37 15.88
N SER A 42 3.27 -11.19 14.67
CA SER A 42 2.50 -11.19 13.42
C SER A 42 1.76 -12.51 13.21
N LEU A 43 2.41 -13.65 13.41
CA LEU A 43 1.77 -14.97 13.26
C LEU A 43 0.64 -15.17 14.25
N GLU A 44 0.82 -14.80 15.52
CA GLU A 44 -0.22 -14.86 16.56
C GLU A 44 -1.42 -13.99 16.21
N PHE A 45 -1.17 -12.76 15.74
CA PHE A 45 -2.22 -11.87 15.26
C PHE A 45 -2.97 -12.47 14.05
N MET A 46 -2.24 -13.00 13.08
CA MET A 46 -2.83 -13.64 11.90
C MET A 46 -3.71 -14.84 12.29
N ASP A 47 -3.24 -15.68 13.19
CA ASP A 47 -4.01 -16.84 13.68
C ASP A 47 -5.29 -16.39 14.41
N MET A 48 -5.20 -15.37 15.25
CA MET A 48 -6.35 -14.77 15.93
C MET A 48 -7.38 -14.18 14.97
N ALA A 49 -6.92 -13.53 13.89
CA ALA A 49 -7.77 -12.86 12.91
C ALA A 49 -8.26 -13.76 11.77
N GLY A 50 -7.84 -15.03 11.71
CA GLY A 50 -8.14 -15.93 10.60
C GLY A 50 -7.42 -15.59 9.30
N ILE A 51 -6.27 -14.91 9.39
CA ILE A 51 -5.41 -14.56 8.27
C ILE A 51 -4.47 -15.73 7.99
N GLU A 52 -4.62 -16.34 6.83
CA GLU A 52 -3.80 -17.47 6.39
C GLU A 52 -2.40 -17.03 5.95
N ALA A 53 -2.33 -15.93 5.19
CA ALA A 53 -1.08 -15.34 4.74
C ALA A 53 -1.15 -13.82 4.74
N ALA A 54 -0.01 -13.17 4.97
CA ALA A 54 0.13 -11.72 4.94
C ALA A 54 1.28 -11.29 4.02
N VAL A 55 1.10 -10.19 3.30
CA VAL A 55 2.15 -9.57 2.48
C VAL A 55 2.72 -8.39 3.26
N ILE A 56 3.95 -8.56 3.76
CA ILE A 56 4.58 -7.58 4.63
C ILE A 56 5.26 -6.45 3.86
N SER A 57 5.19 -5.24 4.40
CA SER A 57 5.79 -4.04 3.81
C SER A 57 6.20 -3.02 4.86
N VAL A 58 7.19 -2.19 4.56
CA VAL A 58 7.52 -1.01 5.37
C VAL A 58 6.42 0.04 5.24
N SER A 59 6.00 0.61 6.37
CA SER A 59 4.97 1.66 6.46
C SER A 59 5.56 3.08 6.40
N ALA A 60 4.68 4.10 6.51
CA ALA A 60 5.09 5.44 6.89
C ALA A 60 5.90 5.42 8.21
N PRO A 61 6.92 6.27 8.35
CA PRO A 61 7.31 7.37 7.47
C PRO A 61 8.24 6.94 6.31
N GLY A 62 8.35 5.66 6.00
CA GLY A 62 9.29 5.13 5.02
C GLY A 62 10.71 5.01 5.60
N ILE A 63 11.71 5.18 4.75
CA ILE A 63 13.12 4.89 5.08
C ILE A 63 14.06 6.08 4.84
N ASP A 64 13.55 7.31 4.71
CA ASP A 64 14.42 8.46 4.52
C ASP A 64 15.31 8.70 5.75
N MET A 65 16.63 8.60 5.53
CA MET A 65 17.70 8.76 6.53
C MET A 65 18.49 10.04 6.34
N GLY A 66 17.95 11.02 5.58
CA GLY A 66 18.58 12.31 5.32
C GLY A 66 19.77 12.25 4.35
N THR A 67 20.26 11.08 3.97
CA THR A 67 21.30 10.91 2.95
C THR A 67 21.02 9.70 2.06
N PRO A 68 21.26 9.79 0.72
CA PRO A 68 21.00 8.70 -0.21
C PRO A 68 21.66 7.37 0.19
N ARG A 69 22.91 7.40 0.67
CA ARG A 69 23.63 6.22 1.08
C ARG A 69 22.96 5.50 2.26
N LYS A 70 22.63 6.21 3.34
CA LYS A 70 21.99 5.60 4.51
C LYS A 70 20.59 5.10 4.19
N THR A 71 19.85 5.82 3.35
CA THR A 71 18.53 5.39 2.87
C THR A 71 18.63 4.10 2.07
N ALA A 72 19.61 3.96 1.17
CA ALA A 72 19.83 2.73 0.41
C ALA A 72 20.28 1.55 1.30
N GLU A 73 21.16 1.81 2.29
CA GLU A 73 21.60 0.80 3.27
C GLU A 73 20.40 0.29 4.11
N LEU A 74 19.51 1.18 4.54
CA LEU A 74 18.32 0.78 5.30
C LEU A 74 17.30 0.03 4.42
N ALA A 75 17.07 0.46 3.17
CA ALA A 75 16.25 -0.26 2.22
C ALA A 75 16.71 -1.71 2.07
N ARG A 76 18.01 -1.89 1.76
CA ARG A 76 18.61 -3.20 1.60
C ARG A 76 18.40 -4.07 2.82
N ARG A 77 18.69 -3.54 4.00
CA ARG A 77 18.54 -4.27 5.25
C ARG A 77 17.10 -4.70 5.52
N CYS A 78 16.12 -3.79 5.36
CA CYS A 78 14.72 -4.13 5.54
C CYS A 78 14.27 -5.22 4.56
N ASN A 79 14.68 -5.13 3.31
CA ASN A 79 14.30 -6.10 2.28
C ASN A 79 14.92 -7.49 2.54
N GLU A 80 16.16 -7.55 3.00
CA GLU A 80 16.83 -8.81 3.37
C GLU A 80 16.19 -9.46 4.61
N GLU A 81 15.82 -8.67 5.62
CA GLU A 81 15.10 -9.16 6.80
C GLU A 81 13.70 -9.71 6.43
N GLN A 82 12.95 -9.00 5.57
CA GLN A 82 11.67 -9.50 5.05
C GLN A 82 11.83 -10.81 4.28
N ALA A 83 12.85 -10.91 3.43
CA ALA A 83 13.14 -12.14 2.68
C ALA A 83 13.50 -13.31 3.61
N GLY A 84 14.19 -13.03 4.72
CA GLY A 84 14.45 -13.99 5.79
C GLY A 84 13.15 -14.55 6.38
N MET A 85 12.21 -13.68 6.75
CA MET A 85 10.89 -14.08 7.25
C MET A 85 10.11 -14.94 6.26
N VAL A 86 10.10 -14.52 4.99
CA VAL A 86 9.45 -15.30 3.91
C VAL A 86 10.08 -16.69 3.78
N LYS A 87 11.40 -16.80 3.90
CA LYS A 87 12.10 -18.08 3.83
C LYS A 87 11.78 -19.00 5.02
N GLU A 88 11.64 -18.43 6.22
CA GLU A 88 11.25 -19.17 7.43
C GLU A 88 9.79 -19.60 7.41
N HIS A 89 8.89 -18.77 6.88
CA HIS A 89 7.46 -18.99 6.85
C HIS A 89 6.86 -18.81 5.44
N PRO A 90 7.27 -19.63 4.44
CA PRO A 90 6.99 -19.36 3.03
C PRO A 90 5.51 -19.42 2.62
N ARG A 91 4.66 -20.03 3.45
CA ARG A 91 3.20 -20.08 3.25
C ARG A 91 2.46 -19.00 4.03
N ARG A 92 3.14 -18.34 4.96
CA ARG A 92 2.54 -17.33 5.84
C ARG A 92 2.87 -15.90 5.40
N PHE A 93 4.03 -15.67 4.80
CA PHE A 93 4.46 -14.33 4.42
C PHE A 93 4.76 -14.19 2.93
N GLY A 94 4.31 -13.06 2.37
CA GLY A 94 4.79 -12.40 1.18
C GLY A 94 5.57 -11.15 1.55
N SER A 95 6.36 -10.58 0.63
CA SER A 95 7.12 -9.37 0.90
C SER A 95 7.08 -8.36 -0.24
N LEU A 96 6.94 -7.08 0.12
CA LEU A 96 7.07 -5.95 -0.79
C LEU A 96 8.35 -5.20 -0.46
N ALA A 97 9.28 -5.19 -1.39
CA ALA A 97 10.55 -4.49 -1.19
C ALA A 97 10.33 -2.97 -1.15
N ILE A 98 10.90 -2.32 -0.14
CA ILE A 98 10.96 -0.84 -0.09
C ILE A 98 12.10 -0.34 -0.96
N LEU A 99 11.86 0.74 -1.71
CA LEU A 99 12.82 1.34 -2.62
C LEU A 99 13.44 2.60 -2.01
N PRO A 100 14.76 2.84 -2.16
CA PRO A 100 15.44 4.02 -1.62
C PRO A 100 15.19 5.28 -2.46
N LEU A 101 13.92 5.56 -2.75
CA LEU A 101 13.49 6.78 -3.41
C LEU A 101 13.72 8.00 -2.47
N PRO A 102 13.99 9.18 -3.03
CA PRO A 102 13.88 9.57 -4.45
C PRO A 102 15.15 9.32 -5.31
N ASP A 103 16.14 8.56 -4.84
CA ASP A 103 17.33 8.21 -5.63
C ASP A 103 16.97 7.10 -6.64
N ILE A 104 16.81 7.50 -7.91
CA ILE A 104 16.36 6.60 -8.98
C ILE A 104 17.37 5.49 -9.24
N ASP A 105 18.67 5.82 -9.30
CA ASP A 105 19.71 4.83 -9.59
C ASP A 105 19.81 3.79 -8.45
N ALA A 106 19.72 4.25 -7.20
CA ALA A 106 19.69 3.35 -6.06
C ALA A 106 18.42 2.48 -6.07
N ALA A 107 17.26 3.05 -6.42
CA ALA A 107 16.00 2.31 -6.53
C ALA A 107 16.07 1.22 -7.62
N LEU A 108 16.64 1.51 -8.78
CA LEU A 108 16.79 0.51 -9.85
C LEU A 108 17.74 -0.63 -9.44
N ARG A 109 18.83 -0.33 -8.75
CA ARG A 109 19.71 -1.37 -8.18
C ARG A 109 19.00 -2.21 -7.13
N GLU A 110 18.17 -1.60 -6.30
CA GLU A 110 17.41 -2.31 -5.28
C GLU A 110 16.31 -3.19 -5.90
N ILE A 111 15.63 -2.75 -6.94
CA ILE A 111 14.67 -3.57 -7.71
C ILE A 111 15.36 -4.83 -8.25
N GLU A 112 16.54 -4.68 -8.87
CA GLU A 112 17.28 -5.83 -9.40
C GLU A 112 17.62 -6.84 -8.29
N HIS A 113 18.07 -6.37 -7.13
CA HIS A 113 18.37 -7.24 -5.98
C HIS A 113 17.11 -7.89 -5.41
N ALA A 114 16.06 -7.11 -5.19
CA ALA A 114 14.80 -7.58 -4.57
C ALA A 114 14.13 -8.68 -5.40
N PHE A 115 13.98 -8.49 -6.70
CA PHE A 115 13.38 -9.52 -7.56
C PHE A 115 14.35 -10.63 -7.92
N GLY A 116 15.64 -10.30 -8.10
CA GLY A 116 16.68 -11.26 -8.52
C GLY A 116 17.09 -12.19 -7.38
N ALA A 117 17.64 -11.65 -6.29
CA ALA A 117 18.18 -12.42 -5.18
C ALA A 117 17.13 -12.75 -4.11
N LEU A 118 16.33 -11.78 -3.70
CA LEU A 118 15.39 -11.92 -2.57
C LEU A 118 14.05 -12.53 -2.96
N LYS A 119 13.71 -12.55 -4.25
CA LYS A 119 12.43 -13.07 -4.78
C LYS A 119 11.22 -12.36 -4.17
N ALA A 120 11.33 -11.05 -3.96
CA ALA A 120 10.23 -10.22 -3.49
C ALA A 120 8.99 -10.35 -4.41
N ASP A 121 7.81 -10.27 -3.82
CA ASP A 121 6.53 -10.42 -4.54
C ASP A 121 6.09 -9.14 -5.27
N GLY A 122 6.68 -8.01 -4.89
CA GLY A 122 6.41 -6.69 -5.44
C GLY A 122 7.24 -5.64 -4.74
N VAL A 123 6.83 -4.38 -4.90
CA VAL A 123 7.45 -3.24 -4.22
C VAL A 123 6.41 -2.44 -3.43
N VAL A 124 6.84 -1.78 -2.35
CA VAL A 124 6.09 -0.72 -1.67
C VAL A 124 6.73 0.63 -1.97
N MET A 125 5.92 1.61 -2.29
CA MET A 125 6.33 2.99 -2.51
C MET A 125 5.45 3.94 -1.71
N MET A 126 6.05 5.01 -1.17
CA MET A 126 5.28 6.05 -0.50
C MET A 126 4.54 6.92 -1.53
N SER A 127 3.44 7.53 -1.11
CA SER A 127 2.64 8.44 -1.92
C SER A 127 3.42 9.64 -2.45
N ASN A 128 4.38 10.14 -1.65
CA ASN A 128 5.28 11.22 -2.04
C ASN A 128 6.66 11.08 -1.38
N TYR A 129 7.64 11.80 -1.92
CA TYR A 129 9.03 11.89 -1.45
C TYR A 129 9.43 13.36 -1.44
N GLY A 130 9.43 13.99 -0.24
CA GLY A 130 9.73 15.42 -0.11
C GLY A 130 8.75 16.30 -0.88
N GLY A 131 7.46 15.96 -0.89
CA GLY A 131 6.41 16.68 -1.62
C GLY A 131 6.30 16.35 -3.11
N GLU A 132 7.25 15.60 -3.69
CA GLU A 132 7.13 15.10 -5.07
C GLU A 132 6.28 13.82 -5.08
N TYR A 133 5.09 13.89 -5.67
CA TYR A 133 4.16 12.76 -5.72
C TYR A 133 4.60 11.69 -6.71
N ILE A 134 4.39 10.44 -6.33
CA ILE A 134 4.90 9.25 -7.01
C ILE A 134 4.44 9.09 -8.47
N GLY A 135 3.39 9.79 -8.90
CA GLY A 135 2.95 9.80 -10.30
C GLY A 135 3.83 10.62 -11.23
N SER A 136 4.70 11.50 -10.69
CA SER A 136 5.58 12.38 -11.45
C SER A 136 6.48 11.60 -12.42
N ASP A 137 6.78 12.22 -13.57
CA ASP A 137 7.68 11.68 -14.59
C ASP A 137 9.11 11.46 -14.09
N LYS A 138 9.50 12.12 -13.00
CA LYS A 138 10.75 11.86 -12.28
C LYS A 138 10.91 10.38 -11.88
N PHE A 139 9.81 9.71 -11.55
CA PHE A 139 9.81 8.30 -11.12
C PHE A 139 9.58 7.32 -12.27
N TRP A 140 9.38 7.79 -13.49
CA TRP A 140 9.13 6.92 -14.64
C TRP A 140 10.20 5.86 -14.91
N PRO A 141 11.51 6.08 -14.72
CA PRO A 141 12.49 4.99 -14.88
C PRO A 141 12.21 3.78 -13.96
N VAL A 142 11.72 4.03 -12.74
CA VAL A 142 11.29 2.97 -11.81
C VAL A 142 10.06 2.25 -12.34
N PHE A 143 9.05 2.99 -12.80
CA PHE A 143 7.84 2.40 -13.40
C PHE A 143 8.16 1.63 -14.68
N GLU A 144 9.12 2.06 -15.49
CA GLU A 144 9.54 1.35 -16.70
C GLU A 144 10.11 -0.03 -16.36
N ASP A 145 10.99 -0.13 -15.35
CA ASP A 145 11.52 -1.41 -14.91
C ASP A 145 10.44 -2.32 -14.31
N LEU A 146 9.56 -1.78 -13.46
CA LEU A 146 8.41 -2.50 -12.92
C LEU A 146 7.45 -2.97 -14.02
N ASN A 147 7.21 -2.15 -15.04
CA ASN A 147 6.35 -2.48 -16.18
C ASN A 147 6.93 -3.64 -17.02
N ARG A 148 8.23 -3.64 -17.26
CA ARG A 148 8.96 -4.72 -17.94
C ARG A 148 8.84 -6.03 -17.16
N ARG A 149 8.87 -5.98 -15.83
CA ARG A 149 8.72 -7.14 -14.93
C ARG A 149 7.25 -7.55 -14.73
N LYS A 150 6.29 -6.75 -15.17
CA LYS A 150 4.85 -6.91 -14.87
C LYS A 150 4.60 -6.95 -13.34
N ALA A 151 5.39 -6.19 -12.61
CA ALA A 151 5.43 -6.21 -11.16
C ALA A 151 4.20 -5.56 -10.52
N MET A 152 3.96 -5.91 -9.26
CA MET A 152 3.00 -5.24 -8.39
C MET A 152 3.70 -4.11 -7.63
N ALA A 153 3.04 -2.96 -7.53
CA ALA A 153 3.45 -1.81 -6.75
C ALA A 153 2.33 -1.41 -5.79
N PHE A 154 2.62 -1.45 -4.50
CA PHE A 154 1.72 -1.02 -3.44
C PHE A 154 2.05 0.41 -3.03
N PHE A 155 1.04 1.29 -2.99
CA PHE A 155 1.22 2.69 -2.64
C PHE A 155 0.66 2.96 -1.26
N HIS A 156 1.57 3.28 -0.32
CA HIS A 156 1.23 3.62 1.06
C HIS A 156 1.32 5.14 1.26
N PRO A 157 0.34 5.78 1.90
CA PRO A 157 0.41 7.21 2.19
C PRO A 157 1.52 7.55 3.18
N VAL A 158 2.02 8.76 3.05
CA VAL A 158 2.87 9.41 4.04
C VAL A 158 2.35 10.83 4.24
N ALA A 159 2.49 11.38 5.44
CA ALA A 159 2.01 12.74 5.69
C ALA A 159 2.66 13.75 4.74
N PRO A 160 1.90 14.70 4.18
CA PRO A 160 2.46 15.77 3.36
C PRO A 160 3.51 16.57 4.15
N GLU A 161 4.60 16.95 3.49
CA GLU A 161 5.65 17.73 4.11
C GLU A 161 5.10 19.05 4.70
N GLY A 162 5.49 19.36 5.93
CA GLY A 162 5.08 20.59 6.62
C GLY A 162 3.65 20.59 7.17
N PHE A 163 2.85 19.55 6.93
CA PHE A 163 1.52 19.47 7.51
C PHE A 163 1.57 18.99 8.97
N ARG A 164 0.94 19.74 9.88
CA ARG A 164 0.96 19.46 11.32
C ARG A 164 -0.29 18.76 11.84
N GLY A 165 -1.31 18.58 11.00
CA GLY A 165 -2.59 18.01 11.42
C GLY A 165 -3.39 18.89 12.38
N PHE A 166 -4.48 18.33 12.90
CA PHE A 166 -5.27 18.95 13.96
C PHE A 166 -4.85 18.37 15.31
N PRO A 167 -4.75 19.21 16.36
CA PRO A 167 -4.42 18.71 17.70
C PRO A 167 -5.37 17.59 18.14
N GLY A 168 -4.81 16.46 18.55
CA GLY A 168 -5.57 15.29 19.00
C GLY A 168 -6.16 14.40 17.90
N VAL A 169 -5.95 14.72 16.62
CA VAL A 169 -6.37 13.88 15.49
C VAL A 169 -5.13 13.28 14.82
N SER A 170 -5.05 11.95 14.75
CA SER A 170 -3.97 11.27 14.04
C SER A 170 -3.96 11.63 12.56
N LEU A 171 -2.77 11.81 11.98
CA LEU A 171 -2.61 12.03 10.55
C LEU A 171 -3.17 10.85 9.73
N SER A 172 -3.13 9.65 10.27
CA SER A 172 -3.72 8.46 9.63
C SER A 172 -5.24 8.56 9.48
N THR A 173 -5.93 9.35 10.33
CA THR A 173 -7.38 9.52 10.27
C THR A 173 -7.84 10.30 9.04
N MET A 174 -7.13 11.35 8.67
CA MET A 174 -7.52 12.24 7.57
C MET A 174 -6.45 12.35 6.49
N GLU A 175 -5.21 12.66 6.89
CA GLU A 175 -4.20 13.06 5.92
C GLU A 175 -3.76 11.89 5.04
N PHE A 176 -3.65 10.69 5.58
CA PHE A 176 -3.32 9.50 4.78
C PHE A 176 -4.33 9.23 3.68
N PRO A 177 -5.67 9.21 3.94
CA PRO A 177 -6.66 9.13 2.85
C PRO A 177 -6.57 10.26 1.82
N PHE A 178 -6.28 11.48 2.24
CA PHE A 178 -6.10 12.58 1.30
C PHE A 178 -4.79 12.50 0.53
N ASP A 179 -3.71 12.01 1.16
CA ASP A 179 -2.43 11.87 0.49
C ASP A 179 -2.43 10.73 -0.53
N THR A 180 -3.11 9.62 -0.23
CA THR A 180 -3.40 8.57 -1.23
C THR A 180 -4.16 9.15 -2.43
N ALA A 181 -5.17 10.01 -2.19
CA ALA A 181 -5.90 10.65 -3.28
C ALA A 181 -5.01 11.59 -4.12
N ARG A 182 -4.07 12.31 -3.50
CA ARG A 182 -3.09 13.15 -4.23
C ARG A 182 -2.13 12.28 -5.05
N ALA A 183 -1.68 11.14 -4.53
CA ALA A 183 -0.86 10.19 -5.29
C ALA A 183 -1.60 9.68 -6.54
N ILE A 184 -2.85 9.23 -6.40
CA ILE A 184 -3.69 8.84 -7.55
C ILE A 184 -3.85 10.01 -8.53
N MET A 185 -4.10 11.21 -8.02
CA MET A 185 -4.23 12.42 -8.84
C MET A 185 -2.96 12.69 -9.65
N SER A 186 -1.79 12.56 -9.04
CA SER A 186 -0.51 12.73 -9.75
C SER A 186 -0.31 11.67 -10.84
N MET A 187 -0.67 10.41 -10.57
CA MET A 187 -0.65 9.34 -11.57
C MET A 187 -1.49 9.69 -12.82
N LEU A 188 -2.69 10.21 -12.59
CA LEU A 188 -3.61 10.58 -13.66
C LEU A 188 -3.12 11.83 -14.40
N TYR A 189 -2.57 12.81 -13.67
CA TYR A 189 -2.04 14.04 -14.25
C TYR A 189 -0.89 13.74 -15.22
N PHE A 190 0.09 12.93 -14.81
CA PHE A 190 1.23 12.57 -15.64
C PHE A 190 0.94 11.45 -16.67
N GLY A 191 -0.18 10.73 -16.54
CA GLY A 191 -0.54 9.62 -17.43
C GLY A 191 0.24 8.34 -17.17
N THR A 192 0.82 8.20 -15.98
CA THR A 192 1.66 7.07 -15.58
C THR A 192 0.99 5.70 -15.79
N PRO A 193 -0.31 5.49 -15.49
CA PRO A 193 -0.96 4.18 -15.72
C PRO A 193 -1.10 3.81 -17.20
N GLU A 194 -1.32 4.79 -18.07
CA GLU A 194 -1.42 4.55 -19.52
C GLU A 194 -0.04 4.23 -20.12
N LYS A 195 0.99 4.88 -19.61
CA LYS A 195 2.38 4.67 -20.04
C LYS A 195 2.94 3.32 -19.57
N PHE A 196 2.54 2.85 -18.39
CA PHE A 196 3.06 1.63 -17.75
C PHE A 196 1.93 0.64 -17.41
N PRO A 197 1.20 0.13 -18.42
CA PRO A 197 -0.04 -0.63 -18.21
C PRO A 197 0.15 -2.01 -17.58
N ASN A 198 1.38 -2.54 -17.55
CA ASN A 198 1.65 -3.85 -16.96
C ASN A 198 1.93 -3.79 -15.46
N VAL A 199 2.14 -2.60 -14.88
CA VAL A 199 2.30 -2.46 -13.43
C VAL A 199 0.96 -2.66 -12.74
N LYS A 200 0.90 -3.60 -11.80
CA LYS A 200 -0.28 -3.82 -10.95
C LYS A 200 -0.25 -2.82 -9.80
N MET A 201 -0.97 -1.71 -9.96
CA MET A 201 -0.98 -0.59 -9.01
C MET A 201 -2.02 -0.85 -7.92
N VAL A 202 -1.59 -1.01 -6.67
CA VAL A 202 -2.45 -1.25 -5.50
C VAL A 202 -2.41 -0.03 -4.59
N PHE A 203 -3.55 0.58 -4.32
CA PHE A 203 -3.67 1.75 -3.43
C PHE A 203 -4.32 1.35 -2.11
N SER A 204 -3.70 1.79 -1.02
CA SER A 204 -4.17 1.50 0.34
C SER A 204 -5.45 2.27 0.69
N HIS A 205 -6.15 1.77 1.73
CA HIS A 205 -7.31 2.43 2.36
C HIS A 205 -8.41 2.81 1.34
N ALA A 206 -8.81 1.88 0.46
CA ALA A 206 -9.82 2.09 -0.58
C ALA A 206 -9.48 3.22 -1.58
N GLY A 207 -8.19 3.57 -1.76
CA GLY A 207 -7.79 4.73 -2.54
C GLY A 207 -8.04 6.07 -1.84
N GLY A 208 -8.19 6.03 -0.52
CA GLY A 208 -8.39 7.20 0.33
C GLY A 208 -9.67 7.98 -0.01
N ALA A 209 -9.55 9.28 -0.21
CA ALA A 209 -10.67 10.15 -0.58
C ALA A 209 -11.05 10.06 -2.09
N MET A 210 -10.27 9.31 -2.89
CA MET A 210 -10.44 9.33 -4.36
C MET A 210 -11.78 8.80 -4.85
N PRO A 211 -12.40 7.75 -4.28
CA PRO A 211 -13.72 7.29 -4.70
C PRO A 211 -14.79 8.38 -4.62
N TYR A 212 -14.74 9.23 -3.58
CA TYR A 212 -15.63 10.39 -3.47
C TYR A 212 -15.30 11.50 -4.49
N LEU A 213 -14.01 11.75 -4.73
CA LEU A 213 -13.55 12.85 -5.60
C LEU A 213 -13.56 12.51 -7.09
N ALA A 214 -13.69 11.25 -7.47
CA ALA A 214 -13.50 10.77 -8.84
C ALA A 214 -14.36 11.52 -9.88
N GLY A 215 -15.66 11.67 -9.63
CA GLY A 215 -16.56 12.39 -10.53
C GLY A 215 -16.19 13.86 -10.68
N ARG A 216 -15.87 14.53 -9.57
CA ARG A 216 -15.41 15.93 -9.59
C ARG A 216 -14.10 16.09 -10.38
N THR A 217 -13.18 15.18 -10.17
CA THR A 217 -11.89 15.17 -10.88
C THR A 217 -12.09 14.97 -12.38
N ALA A 218 -12.94 14.04 -12.79
CA ALA A 218 -13.25 13.80 -14.20
C ALA A 218 -13.76 15.07 -14.91
N VAL A 219 -14.60 15.86 -14.26
CA VAL A 219 -15.12 17.11 -14.81
C VAL A 219 -14.06 18.22 -14.83
N LEU A 220 -13.36 18.42 -13.72
CA LEU A 220 -12.46 19.57 -13.58
C LEU A 220 -11.12 19.40 -14.29
N SER A 221 -10.63 18.16 -14.43
CA SER A 221 -9.38 17.87 -15.16
C SER A 221 -9.42 18.31 -16.62
N GLN A 222 -10.60 18.34 -17.25
CA GLN A 222 -10.77 18.81 -18.64
C GLN A 222 -10.39 20.28 -18.84
N ARG A 223 -10.34 21.06 -17.76
CA ARG A 223 -9.94 22.49 -17.83
C ARG A 223 -8.43 22.67 -17.93
N ASN A 224 -7.66 21.62 -17.69
CA ASN A 224 -6.20 21.64 -17.75
C ASN A 224 -5.70 20.71 -18.87
N LYS A 225 -5.23 21.30 -19.97
CA LYS A 225 -4.71 20.57 -21.15
C LYS A 225 -3.48 19.70 -20.87
N ASP A 226 -2.76 19.98 -19.78
CA ASP A 226 -1.57 19.21 -19.38
C ASP A 226 -1.93 17.92 -18.63
N PHE A 227 -3.19 17.81 -18.21
CA PHE A 227 -3.72 16.62 -17.54
C PHE A 227 -3.88 15.46 -18.56
N LYS A 228 -3.02 14.44 -18.48
CA LYS A 228 -2.92 13.40 -19.51
C LYS A 228 -4.12 12.45 -19.54
N LEU A 229 -4.60 12.04 -18.35
CA LEU A 229 -5.79 11.16 -18.20
C LEU A 229 -6.99 11.94 -17.70
N SER A 230 -7.50 12.86 -18.50
CA SER A 230 -8.62 13.75 -18.17
C SER A 230 -9.95 13.25 -18.74
N GLY A 231 -11.06 13.79 -18.25
CA GLY A 231 -12.41 13.56 -18.78
C GLY A 231 -12.79 12.07 -18.79
N GLU A 232 -13.15 11.57 -19.96
CA GLU A 232 -13.61 10.18 -20.13
C GLU A 232 -12.54 9.12 -19.85
N LYS A 233 -11.25 9.45 -19.95
CA LYS A 233 -10.16 8.51 -19.68
C LYS A 233 -9.92 8.27 -18.17
N LEU A 234 -10.33 9.20 -17.32
CA LEU A 234 -9.97 9.22 -15.89
C LEU A 234 -10.59 8.04 -15.14
N LEU A 235 -11.90 7.85 -15.23
CA LEU A 235 -12.60 6.77 -14.53
C LEU A 235 -12.14 5.37 -14.99
N PRO A 236 -11.99 5.08 -16.31
CA PRO A 236 -11.41 3.82 -16.77
C PRO A 236 -10.00 3.56 -16.23
N ALA A 237 -9.14 4.58 -16.15
CA ALA A 237 -7.80 4.41 -15.58
C ALA A 237 -7.86 4.00 -14.09
N MET A 238 -8.71 4.66 -13.30
CA MET A 238 -8.90 4.30 -11.89
C MET A 238 -9.54 2.92 -11.70
N ARG A 239 -10.39 2.47 -12.61
CA ARG A 239 -10.99 1.12 -12.57
C ARG A 239 -9.96 0.00 -12.74
N ASN A 240 -8.82 0.29 -13.34
CA ASN A 240 -7.73 -0.68 -13.52
C ASN A 240 -6.81 -0.80 -12.30
N PHE A 241 -6.92 0.11 -11.33
CA PHE A 241 -6.19 0.00 -10.07
C PHE A 241 -6.79 -1.06 -9.17
N TYR A 242 -5.96 -1.63 -8.31
CA TYR A 242 -6.38 -2.43 -7.17
C TYR A 242 -6.46 -1.56 -5.93
N TYR A 243 -7.33 -1.94 -5.01
CA TYR A 243 -7.55 -1.21 -3.77
C TYR A 243 -7.67 -2.18 -2.61
N ASP A 244 -6.89 -2.01 -1.56
CA ASP A 244 -7.22 -2.70 -0.33
C ASP A 244 -8.38 -2.00 0.40
N VAL A 245 -9.07 -2.73 1.25
CA VAL A 245 -10.23 -2.20 1.99
C VAL A 245 -9.90 -1.93 3.46
N THR A 246 -8.64 -1.82 3.79
CA THR A 246 -8.17 -1.54 5.14
C THR A 246 -8.91 -0.37 5.76
N GLN A 247 -9.56 -0.59 6.91
CA GLN A 247 -10.34 0.41 7.65
C GLN A 247 -11.40 1.18 6.82
N SER A 248 -11.87 0.58 5.70
CA SER A 248 -12.72 1.27 4.71
C SER A 248 -13.94 0.46 4.27
N LEU A 249 -14.45 -0.45 5.14
CA LEU A 249 -15.59 -1.32 4.85
C LEU A 249 -16.94 -0.78 5.31
N SER A 250 -17.02 0.47 5.81
CA SER A 250 -18.33 1.05 6.09
C SER A 250 -19.20 1.08 4.83
N ALA A 251 -20.51 0.87 4.96
CA ALA A 251 -21.41 0.74 3.82
C ALA A 251 -21.32 1.93 2.84
N PRO A 252 -21.25 3.21 3.28
CA PRO A 252 -21.07 4.34 2.36
C PRO A 252 -19.74 4.31 1.61
N THR A 253 -18.62 4.01 2.32
CA THR A 253 -17.29 3.96 1.71
C THR A 253 -17.20 2.82 0.70
N PHE A 254 -17.69 1.64 1.06
CA PHE A 254 -17.68 0.48 0.18
C PHE A 254 -18.55 0.71 -1.07
N ALA A 255 -19.71 1.36 -0.93
CA ALA A 255 -20.56 1.71 -2.07
C ALA A 255 -19.84 2.68 -3.03
N ALA A 256 -19.16 3.71 -2.51
CA ALA A 256 -18.38 4.63 -3.33
C ALA A 256 -17.23 3.92 -4.06
N LEU A 257 -16.49 3.05 -3.35
CA LEU A 257 -15.42 2.25 -3.94
C LEU A 257 -15.95 1.29 -5.03
N ARG A 258 -17.10 0.63 -4.79
CA ARG A 258 -17.72 -0.28 -5.76
C ARG A 258 -18.25 0.43 -7.00
N ALA A 259 -18.63 1.69 -6.89
CA ALA A 259 -18.97 2.51 -8.06
C ALA A 259 -17.74 2.82 -8.93
N LEU A 260 -16.55 2.87 -8.31
CA LEU A 260 -15.29 3.15 -8.99
C LEU A 260 -14.58 1.89 -9.49
N ALA A 261 -14.51 0.82 -8.69
CA ALA A 261 -13.68 -0.36 -8.95
C ALA A 261 -14.51 -1.66 -9.05
N PRO A 262 -14.13 -2.59 -9.94
CA PRO A 262 -14.74 -3.92 -9.99
C PRO A 262 -14.36 -4.75 -8.76
N MET A 263 -15.19 -5.74 -8.40
CA MET A 263 -14.96 -6.60 -7.23
C MET A 263 -13.62 -7.35 -7.31
N GLU A 264 -13.23 -7.69 -8.52
CA GLU A 264 -11.98 -8.40 -8.86
C GLU A 264 -10.70 -7.62 -8.54
N HIS A 265 -10.83 -6.33 -8.24
CA HIS A 265 -9.70 -5.44 -7.90
C HIS A 265 -9.69 -5.02 -6.43
N LEU A 266 -10.60 -5.56 -5.60
CA LEU A 266 -10.62 -5.28 -4.17
C LEU A 266 -9.87 -6.35 -3.38
N LEU A 267 -9.08 -5.93 -2.40
CA LEU A 267 -8.16 -6.78 -1.64
C LEU A 267 -8.41 -6.56 -0.14
N PHE A 268 -8.29 -7.61 0.66
CA PHE A 268 -8.34 -7.48 2.11
C PHE A 268 -7.01 -6.96 2.66
N GLY A 269 -7.08 -6.08 3.67
CA GLY A 269 -5.93 -5.57 4.42
C GLY A 269 -6.28 -5.34 5.89
N SER A 270 -5.33 -5.57 6.81
CA SER A 270 -5.54 -5.42 8.24
C SER A 270 -4.95 -4.15 8.84
N ASP A 271 -3.86 -3.65 8.30
CA ASP A 271 -3.02 -2.57 8.87
C ASP A 271 -2.29 -2.99 10.19
N CYS A 272 -2.06 -4.29 10.37
CA CYS A 272 -1.25 -4.79 11.48
C CYS A 272 0.20 -4.28 11.35
N PRO A 273 0.86 -3.85 12.45
CA PRO A 273 0.45 -3.86 13.86
C PRO A 273 -0.24 -2.56 14.34
N PHE A 274 -0.53 -1.61 13.45
CA PHE A 274 -1.21 -0.37 13.84
C PHE A 274 -2.68 -0.61 14.18
N ALA A 275 -3.37 -1.49 13.46
CA ALA A 275 -4.67 -1.99 13.86
C ALA A 275 -4.49 -3.18 14.81
N LYS A 276 -5.03 -3.04 16.03
CA LYS A 276 -5.06 -4.08 17.06
C LYS A 276 -6.30 -4.95 16.92
N GLU A 277 -6.37 -6.05 17.70
CA GLU A 277 -7.48 -7.01 17.67
C GLU A 277 -8.89 -6.37 17.64
N PRO A 278 -9.22 -5.38 18.50
CA PRO A 278 -10.57 -4.80 18.48
C PRO A 278 -10.90 -4.10 17.15
N GLN A 279 -9.94 -3.41 16.54
CA GLN A 279 -10.14 -2.75 15.26
C GLN A 279 -10.33 -3.76 14.12
N VAL A 280 -9.52 -4.82 14.10
CA VAL A 280 -9.65 -5.85 13.06
C VAL A 280 -10.96 -6.61 13.20
N ARG A 281 -11.39 -6.94 14.42
CA ARG A 281 -12.72 -7.54 14.65
C ARG A 281 -13.85 -6.60 14.21
N ALA A 282 -13.71 -5.29 14.40
CA ALA A 282 -14.68 -4.31 13.90
C ALA A 282 -14.75 -4.31 12.38
N VAL A 283 -13.59 -4.32 11.69
CA VAL A 283 -13.51 -4.38 10.22
C VAL A 283 -14.12 -5.68 9.67
N LEU A 284 -13.84 -6.83 10.29
CA LEU A 284 -14.46 -8.11 9.92
C LEU A 284 -15.97 -8.09 10.16
N GLY A 285 -16.43 -7.49 11.25
CA GLY A 285 -17.86 -7.28 11.51
C GLY A 285 -18.54 -6.37 10.48
N GLU A 286 -17.84 -5.38 9.94
CA GLU A 286 -18.34 -4.57 8.82
C GLU A 286 -18.43 -5.39 7.54
N LEU A 287 -17.43 -6.21 7.25
CA LEU A 287 -17.44 -7.14 6.12
C LEU A 287 -18.65 -8.08 6.18
N ASP A 288 -18.98 -8.60 7.36
CA ASP A 288 -20.17 -9.43 7.56
C ASP A 288 -21.47 -8.65 7.31
N ARG A 289 -21.55 -7.40 7.78
CA ARG A 289 -22.72 -6.52 7.59
C ARG A 289 -22.96 -6.13 6.11
N LEU A 290 -21.91 -6.13 5.29
CA LEU A 290 -22.06 -5.89 3.84
C LEU A 290 -22.85 -7.00 3.13
N ALA A 291 -23.02 -8.16 3.75
CA ALA A 291 -23.78 -9.30 3.24
C ALA A 291 -23.46 -9.66 1.79
N LEU A 292 -22.19 -9.62 1.45
CA LEU A 292 -21.74 -9.89 0.07
C LEU A 292 -22.12 -11.31 -0.37
N PRO A 293 -22.48 -11.52 -1.64
CA PRO A 293 -22.63 -12.87 -2.19
C PRO A 293 -21.34 -13.68 -1.95
N PRO A 294 -21.43 -14.99 -1.67
CA PRO A 294 -20.27 -15.83 -1.31
C PRO A 294 -19.11 -15.73 -2.33
N ALA A 295 -19.40 -15.67 -3.61
CA ALA A 295 -18.39 -15.52 -4.65
C ALA A 295 -17.65 -14.17 -4.56
N ALA A 296 -18.38 -13.07 -4.35
CA ALA A 296 -17.80 -11.74 -4.20
C ALA A 296 -16.96 -11.64 -2.91
N ARG A 297 -17.46 -12.22 -1.82
CA ARG A 297 -16.75 -12.29 -0.54
C ARG A 297 -15.43 -13.07 -0.69
N GLY A 298 -15.47 -14.25 -1.30
CA GLY A 298 -14.28 -15.06 -1.55
C GLY A 298 -13.23 -14.37 -2.43
N LEU A 299 -13.66 -13.54 -3.40
CA LEU A 299 -12.74 -12.71 -4.16
C LEU A 299 -12.01 -11.70 -3.28
N LEU A 300 -12.75 -10.94 -2.46
CA LEU A 300 -12.19 -9.92 -1.57
C LEU A 300 -11.26 -10.52 -0.51
N GLU A 301 -11.69 -11.59 0.13
CA GLU A 301 -10.97 -12.23 1.23
C GLU A 301 -9.66 -12.89 0.78
N ARG A 302 -9.64 -13.45 -0.45
CA ARG A 302 -8.52 -14.30 -0.90
C ARG A 302 -8.29 -14.28 -2.42
N GLY A 303 -9.33 -14.51 -3.20
CA GLY A 303 -9.20 -14.86 -4.62
C GLY A 303 -8.46 -13.81 -5.44
N ASN A 304 -8.64 -12.53 -5.14
CA ASN A 304 -7.95 -11.45 -5.85
C ASN A 304 -6.48 -11.34 -5.45
N ALA A 305 -6.17 -11.51 -4.16
CA ALA A 305 -4.79 -11.51 -3.68
C ALA A 305 -3.97 -12.65 -4.32
N LEU A 306 -4.55 -13.84 -4.49
CA LEU A 306 -3.87 -14.96 -5.15
C LEU A 306 -3.52 -14.72 -6.62
N LYS A 307 -4.27 -13.86 -7.32
CA LYS A 307 -3.91 -13.45 -8.69
C LYS A 307 -2.66 -12.58 -8.73
N LEU A 308 -2.41 -11.82 -7.67
CA LEU A 308 -1.22 -10.98 -7.53
C LEU A 308 -0.04 -11.74 -6.88
N PHE A 309 -0.34 -12.67 -5.98
CA PHE A 309 0.63 -13.43 -5.18
C PHE A 309 0.40 -14.95 -5.32
N PRO A 310 0.57 -15.54 -6.52
CA PRO A 310 0.18 -16.94 -6.77
C PRO A 310 0.97 -17.95 -5.94
N ARG A 311 2.15 -17.59 -5.43
CA ARG A 311 2.92 -18.48 -4.55
C ARG A 311 2.28 -18.73 -3.18
N LEU A 312 1.33 -17.87 -2.76
CA LEU A 312 0.61 -18.04 -1.49
C LEU A 312 -0.57 -19.04 -1.60
N ASP A 313 -0.82 -19.60 -2.77
CA ASP A 313 -1.87 -20.61 -3.02
C ASP A 313 -1.39 -22.06 -2.76
N ARG A 314 -0.30 -22.28 -2.06
CA ARG A 314 0.33 -23.59 -1.88
C ARG A 314 0.13 -24.19 -0.49
#